data_d98598cb639ed2b73aabf70d43391525
#
_entry.id   d98598cb639ed2b73aabf70d43391525
#
_cell.length_a   1.000
_cell.length_b   1.000
_cell.length_c   1.000
_cell.angle_alpha   90.00
_cell.angle_beta   90.00
_cell.angle_gamma   90.00
#
_symmetry.space_group_name_H-M   'P 1'
#
loop_
_entity.id
_entity.type
_entity.pdbx_description
1 polymer ?
#
loop_
_entity_poly.entity_id
_entity_poly.type
_entity_poly.pdbx_seq_one_letter_code
_entity_poly.pdbx_strand_id
1 'polypeptide(L)'
;MKKFLALMLTALLLFSCAAAEGEPKQLTVAEPVHLIGYLPLYVAIHEGYFAEEGLDVNVVQATGGAHVTAVVSGDAFAVIGGVDSCALANEGNADPIIGIVNCVNRANVYLFARKGLAPASDSAADMALFLKGKSIVAGRFGGSPNLLTRYLVKQVGLDPDKDVTLIENADASTVTAMLQHGQGDIGNGGEPQIMEGVTAGIWEEPFVKFPDLGDYAYSVIGVKKSTIENDPDTCQKFVRAMMKALKAVQEDRALAERILEKEFSTLTPEGRTAALDRAYEDHLWSVDGVISPEAVTMTMTVLQSSGLYESDYAYEELVDMHFVEQVSAE
;
A
#
# COMPACT_ATOMS: atom_id res chain seq x y z
N MET A 1 5.19 63.26 -23.35
CA MET A 1 4.08 62.33 -23.50
C MET A 1 4.42 61.05 -24.31
N LYS A 2 5.14 61.11 -25.44
CA LYS A 2 5.48 59.93 -26.26
C LYS A 2 6.45 58.92 -25.60
N LYS A 3 7.33 59.36 -24.69
CA LYS A 3 8.29 58.50 -23.99
C LYS A 3 7.66 57.75 -22.78
N PHE A 4 6.60 58.29 -22.18
CA PHE A 4 5.85 57.62 -21.10
C PHE A 4 4.92 56.51 -21.61
N LEU A 5 4.41 56.67 -22.84
CA LEU A 5 3.55 55.66 -23.47
C LEU A 5 4.32 54.39 -23.90
N ALA A 6 5.61 54.57 -24.29
CA ALA A 6 6.47 53.43 -24.66
C ALA A 6 6.87 52.58 -23.46
N LEU A 7 7.04 53.18 -22.27
CA LEU A 7 7.40 52.43 -21.03
C LEU A 7 6.23 51.65 -20.47
N MET A 8 4.99 52.12 -20.65
CA MET A 8 3.79 51.39 -20.24
C MET A 8 3.48 50.20 -21.16
N LEU A 9 3.77 50.30 -22.46
CA LEU A 9 3.58 49.21 -23.40
C LEU A 9 4.61 48.06 -23.19
N THR A 10 5.84 48.39 -22.75
CA THR A 10 6.89 47.39 -22.47
C THR A 10 6.62 46.66 -21.15
N ALA A 11 6.01 47.32 -20.15
CA ALA A 11 5.61 46.69 -18.90
C ALA A 11 4.39 45.73 -19.07
N LEU A 12 3.49 46.01 -20.05
CA LEU A 12 2.37 45.12 -20.38
C LEU A 12 2.80 43.84 -21.14
N LEU A 13 3.94 43.88 -21.85
CA LEU A 13 4.45 42.72 -22.58
C LEU A 13 5.29 41.77 -21.71
N LEU A 14 5.72 42.20 -20.53
CA LEU A 14 6.43 41.33 -19.58
C LEU A 14 5.50 40.56 -18.64
N PHE A 15 4.19 40.86 -18.63
CA PHE A 15 3.18 40.13 -17.80
C PHE A 15 2.41 39.08 -18.57
N SER A 16 2.68 38.84 -19.87
CA SER A 16 1.93 37.87 -20.69
C SER A 16 2.71 36.58 -21.02
N CYS A 17 3.74 36.26 -20.26
CA CYS A 17 4.39 34.96 -20.25
C CYS A 17 4.15 34.18 -18.93
N ALA A 18 3.03 34.41 -18.26
CA ALA A 18 2.43 33.34 -17.49
C ALA A 18 1.85 32.39 -18.55
N ALA A 19 2.58 31.33 -18.87
CA ALA A 19 2.00 30.20 -19.61
C ALA A 19 0.66 29.90 -18.93
N ALA A 20 -0.40 29.79 -19.72
CA ALA A 20 -1.63 29.20 -19.24
C ALA A 20 -1.24 27.78 -18.84
N GLU A 21 -0.91 27.57 -17.57
CA GLU A 21 -0.86 26.25 -16.99
C GLU A 21 -2.26 25.70 -17.22
N GLY A 22 -2.35 24.63 -18.04
CA GLY A 22 -3.61 23.95 -18.27
C GLY A 22 -4.17 23.49 -16.93
N GLU A 23 -5.47 23.28 -16.83
CA GLU A 23 -6.06 22.73 -15.60
C GLU A 23 -5.32 21.41 -15.24
N PRO A 24 -5.00 21.20 -13.93
CA PRO A 24 -4.33 19.99 -13.49
C PRO A 24 -5.08 18.73 -13.95
N LYS A 25 -4.36 17.75 -14.43
CA LYS A 25 -4.94 16.49 -14.87
C LYS A 25 -5.49 15.72 -13.69
N GLN A 26 -6.82 15.48 -13.70
CA GLN A 26 -7.50 14.73 -12.65
C GLN A 26 -7.17 13.25 -12.75
N LEU A 27 -6.70 12.64 -11.67
CA LEU A 27 -6.39 11.23 -11.56
C LEU A 27 -7.05 10.64 -10.32
N THR A 28 -7.55 9.42 -10.44
CA THR A 28 -8.08 8.66 -9.30
C THR A 28 -7.15 7.49 -9.00
N VAL A 29 -6.72 7.36 -7.75
CA VAL A 29 -6.02 6.18 -7.21
C VAL A 29 -6.98 5.41 -6.33
N ALA A 30 -7.13 4.11 -6.60
CA ALA A 30 -7.97 3.23 -5.80
C ALA A 30 -7.13 2.51 -4.72
N GLU A 31 -7.56 2.62 -3.45
CA GLU A 31 -6.96 1.90 -2.31
C GLU A 31 -7.93 0.87 -1.72
N PRO A 32 -7.46 -0.31 -1.25
CA PRO A 32 -8.33 -1.33 -0.67
C PRO A 32 -8.85 -0.96 0.72
N VAL A 33 -8.06 -0.22 1.47
CA VAL A 33 -8.29 0.20 2.85
C VAL A 33 -7.39 1.40 3.15
N HIS A 34 -7.86 2.31 4.00
CA HIS A 34 -7.06 3.46 4.41
C HIS A 34 -6.03 3.04 5.47
N LEU A 35 -4.73 3.03 5.10
CA LEU A 35 -3.64 2.50 5.91
C LEU A 35 -2.49 3.50 6.09
N ILE A 36 -1.83 3.45 7.25
CA ILE A 36 -0.60 4.22 7.51
C ILE A 36 0.52 3.83 6.54
N GLY A 37 0.53 2.58 6.06
CA GLY A 37 1.47 2.15 5.02
C GLY A 37 1.44 2.99 3.75
N TYR A 38 0.31 3.64 3.43
CA TYR A 38 0.18 4.49 2.24
C TYR A 38 0.56 5.96 2.48
N LEU A 39 1.15 6.27 3.63
CA LEU A 39 1.55 7.62 4.00
C LEU A 39 2.33 8.38 2.91
N PRO A 40 3.27 7.76 2.14
CA PRO A 40 3.94 8.49 1.05
C PRO A 40 2.98 9.00 -0.02
N LEU A 41 1.92 8.28 -0.36
CA LEU A 41 0.89 8.75 -1.30
C LEU A 41 0.16 9.98 -0.73
N TYR A 42 -0.22 9.94 0.55
CA TYR A 42 -0.89 11.07 1.21
C TYR A 42 0.04 12.27 1.35
N VAL A 43 1.33 12.05 1.60
CA VAL A 43 2.34 13.12 1.59
C VAL A 43 2.43 13.77 0.21
N ALA A 44 2.47 12.98 -0.88
CA ALA A 44 2.52 13.53 -2.22
C ALA A 44 1.30 14.41 -2.55
N ILE A 45 0.13 14.05 -2.04
CA ILE A 45 -1.10 14.84 -2.19
C ILE A 45 -1.04 16.12 -1.34
N HIS A 46 -0.81 15.99 -0.04
CA HIS A 46 -0.91 17.12 0.89
C HIS A 46 0.20 18.14 0.79
N GLU A 47 1.40 17.71 0.41
CA GLU A 47 2.53 18.61 0.18
C GLU A 47 2.56 19.17 -1.25
N GLY A 48 1.57 18.78 -2.07
CA GLY A 48 1.40 19.33 -3.42
C GLY A 48 2.40 18.80 -4.44
N TYR A 49 3.08 17.67 -4.18
CA TYR A 49 4.07 17.14 -5.14
C TYR A 49 3.43 16.69 -6.44
N PHE A 50 2.20 16.20 -6.41
CA PHE A 50 1.42 15.93 -7.62
C PHE A 50 1.05 17.23 -8.34
N ALA A 51 0.67 18.28 -7.60
CA ALA A 51 0.33 19.58 -8.19
C ALA A 51 1.51 20.26 -8.88
N GLU A 52 2.73 20.09 -8.34
CA GLU A 52 3.97 20.56 -9.00
C GLU A 52 4.17 19.89 -10.38
N GLU A 53 3.67 18.68 -10.56
CA GLU A 53 3.72 17.94 -11.82
C GLU A 53 2.48 18.19 -12.71
N GLY A 54 1.59 19.11 -12.31
CA GLY A 54 0.34 19.39 -13.03
C GLY A 54 -0.71 18.29 -12.91
N LEU A 55 -0.66 17.49 -11.83
CA LEU A 55 -1.60 16.42 -11.52
C LEU A 55 -2.47 16.82 -10.32
N ASP A 56 -3.75 16.49 -10.36
CA ASP A 56 -4.66 16.53 -9.21
C ASP A 56 -5.14 15.12 -8.90
N VAL A 57 -4.59 14.56 -7.81
CA VAL A 57 -4.78 13.15 -7.44
C VAL A 57 -5.79 13.03 -6.32
N ASN A 58 -6.85 12.26 -6.58
CA ASN A 58 -7.86 11.88 -5.61
C ASN A 58 -7.73 10.39 -5.27
N VAL A 59 -7.89 10.05 -3.99
CA VAL A 59 -7.88 8.65 -3.52
C VAL A 59 -9.30 8.21 -3.22
N VAL A 60 -9.66 7.00 -3.69
CA VAL A 60 -10.95 6.38 -3.42
C VAL A 60 -10.74 5.02 -2.77
N GLN A 61 -11.42 4.79 -1.64
CA GLN A 61 -11.39 3.48 -1.00
C GLN A 61 -12.37 2.53 -1.69
N ALA A 62 -11.87 1.37 -2.12
CA ALA A 62 -12.65 0.33 -2.79
C ALA A 62 -12.28 -1.06 -2.25
N THR A 63 -13.03 -1.52 -1.25
CA THR A 63 -12.76 -2.77 -0.50
C THR A 63 -13.06 -4.02 -1.31
N GLY A 64 -12.70 -5.19 -0.78
CA GLY A 64 -13.09 -6.49 -1.33
C GLY A 64 -12.50 -6.82 -2.71
N GLY A 65 -11.41 -6.16 -3.12
CA GLY A 65 -10.80 -6.32 -4.45
C GLY A 65 -11.30 -5.31 -5.49
N ALA A 66 -12.30 -4.48 -5.16
CA ALA A 66 -12.84 -3.46 -6.06
C ALA A 66 -11.81 -2.40 -6.48
N HIS A 67 -10.74 -2.16 -5.66
CA HIS A 67 -9.63 -1.27 -6.01
C HIS A 67 -8.90 -1.72 -7.28
N VAL A 68 -8.66 -3.03 -7.45
CA VAL A 68 -8.06 -3.59 -8.67
C VAL A 68 -9.06 -3.52 -9.83
N THR A 69 -10.32 -3.88 -9.58
CA THR A 69 -11.38 -3.83 -10.60
C THR A 69 -11.57 -2.42 -11.14
N ALA A 70 -11.45 -1.37 -10.32
CA ALA A 70 -11.57 0.02 -10.75
C ALA A 70 -10.52 0.40 -11.81
N VAL A 71 -9.30 -0.14 -11.72
CA VAL A 71 -8.27 0.07 -12.75
C VAL A 71 -8.58 -0.76 -13.99
N VAL A 72 -8.96 -2.03 -13.83
CA VAL A 72 -9.32 -2.89 -14.98
C VAL A 72 -10.46 -2.29 -15.79
N SER A 73 -11.51 -1.75 -15.13
CA SER A 73 -12.65 -1.10 -15.80
C SER A 73 -12.31 0.28 -16.39
N GLY A 74 -11.23 0.93 -15.92
CA GLY A 74 -10.85 2.29 -16.31
C GLY A 74 -11.51 3.39 -15.47
N ASP A 75 -12.16 3.04 -14.35
CA ASP A 75 -12.74 3.99 -13.41
C ASP A 75 -11.66 4.66 -12.52
N ALA A 76 -10.48 4.04 -12.39
CA ALA A 76 -9.32 4.60 -11.74
C ALA A 76 -8.09 4.58 -12.67
N PHE A 77 -7.23 5.60 -12.53
CA PHE A 77 -5.94 5.68 -13.20
C PHE A 77 -4.98 4.62 -12.67
N ALA A 78 -4.92 4.47 -11.36
CA ALA A 78 -3.99 3.57 -10.69
C ALA A 78 -4.63 2.87 -9.48
N VAL A 79 -4.07 1.73 -9.14
CA VAL A 79 -4.29 1.05 -7.86
C VAL A 79 -3.06 1.22 -6.98
N ILE A 80 -3.26 1.37 -5.66
CA ILE A 80 -2.23 1.09 -4.68
C ILE A 80 -2.54 -0.25 -4.03
N GLY A 81 -1.70 -1.26 -4.27
CA GLY A 81 -1.96 -2.63 -3.81
C GLY A 81 -0.82 -3.59 -4.14
N GLY A 82 -0.95 -4.84 -3.69
CA GLY A 82 0.07 -5.87 -3.87
C GLY A 82 0.23 -6.33 -5.32
N VAL A 83 1.46 -6.66 -5.69
CA VAL A 83 1.75 -7.30 -6.98
C VAL A 83 0.97 -8.61 -7.13
N ASP A 84 0.73 -9.35 -6.05
CA ASP A 84 -0.11 -10.54 -6.01
C ASP A 84 -1.54 -10.29 -6.51
N SER A 85 -2.17 -9.21 -6.06
CA SER A 85 -3.52 -8.85 -6.47
C SER A 85 -3.58 -8.41 -7.93
N CYS A 86 -2.53 -7.72 -8.41
CA CYS A 86 -2.39 -7.37 -9.83
C CYS A 86 -2.17 -8.62 -10.68
N ALA A 87 -1.28 -9.55 -10.26
CA ALA A 87 -1.01 -10.80 -10.97
C ALA A 87 -2.29 -11.64 -11.15
N LEU A 88 -3.10 -11.78 -10.08
CA LEU A 88 -4.40 -12.48 -10.16
C LEU A 88 -5.36 -11.81 -11.15
N ALA A 89 -5.39 -10.47 -11.19
CA ALA A 89 -6.26 -9.74 -12.10
C ALA A 89 -5.75 -9.77 -13.55
N ASN A 90 -4.47 -10.05 -13.74
CA ASN A 90 -3.84 -10.12 -15.05
C ASN A 90 -4.10 -11.47 -15.76
N GLU A 91 -4.49 -12.53 -15.02
CA GLU A 91 -4.80 -13.81 -15.64
C GLU A 91 -5.93 -13.68 -16.66
N GLY A 92 -5.61 -13.93 -17.92
CA GLY A 92 -6.55 -13.79 -19.03
C GLY A 92 -6.94 -12.36 -19.41
N ASN A 93 -6.32 -11.34 -18.81
CA ASN A 93 -6.55 -9.94 -19.12
C ASN A 93 -5.64 -9.48 -20.27
N ALA A 94 -6.24 -8.95 -21.34
CA ALA A 94 -5.49 -8.44 -22.49
C ALA A 94 -4.75 -7.11 -22.21
N ASP A 95 -5.15 -6.38 -21.18
CA ASP A 95 -4.58 -5.11 -20.75
C ASP A 95 -4.15 -5.20 -19.27
N PRO A 96 -3.02 -5.88 -18.97
CA PRO A 96 -2.61 -6.18 -17.61
C PRO A 96 -2.23 -4.92 -16.82
N ILE A 97 -2.33 -5.02 -15.49
CA ILE A 97 -1.86 -4.01 -14.56
C ILE A 97 -0.38 -4.23 -14.30
N ILE A 98 0.42 -3.19 -14.46
CA ILE A 98 1.87 -3.18 -14.32
C ILE A 98 2.26 -2.24 -13.17
N GLY A 99 3.08 -2.72 -12.24
CA GLY A 99 3.63 -1.91 -11.16
C GLY A 99 4.71 -0.95 -11.68
N ILE A 100 4.59 0.35 -11.39
CA ILE A 100 5.49 1.39 -11.91
C ILE A 100 6.31 2.10 -10.82
N VAL A 101 5.93 2.00 -9.56
CA VAL A 101 6.70 2.50 -8.41
C VAL A 101 6.29 1.77 -7.15
N ASN A 102 7.25 1.45 -6.30
CA ASN A 102 7.04 0.82 -5.00
C ASN A 102 6.69 1.87 -3.94
N CYS A 103 5.67 1.60 -3.13
CA CYS A 103 5.33 2.40 -1.97
C CYS A 103 5.68 1.65 -0.67
N VAL A 104 5.22 0.40 -0.54
CA VAL A 104 5.40 -0.41 0.67
C VAL A 104 6.20 -1.67 0.33
N ASN A 105 7.47 -1.68 0.76
CA ASN A 105 8.45 -2.72 0.42
C ASN A 105 8.58 -3.82 1.48
N ARG A 106 7.62 -3.92 2.39
CA ARG A 106 7.52 -4.99 3.40
C ARG A 106 6.09 -5.49 3.47
N ALA A 107 5.91 -6.75 3.82
CA ALA A 107 4.58 -7.31 4.01
C ALA A 107 3.91 -6.67 5.25
N ASN A 108 3.22 -5.54 5.03
CA ASN A 108 2.60 -4.72 6.08
C ASN A 108 1.36 -5.40 6.69
N VAL A 109 1.58 -6.58 7.23
CA VAL A 109 0.57 -7.39 7.93
C VAL A 109 1.18 -7.92 9.23
N TYR A 110 0.35 -7.99 10.24
CA TYR A 110 0.71 -8.47 11.57
C TYR A 110 -0.39 -9.38 12.07
N LEU A 111 -0.04 -10.38 12.90
CA LEU A 111 -1.03 -11.16 13.65
C LEU A 111 -1.04 -10.71 15.10
N PHE A 112 -2.23 -10.44 15.58
CA PHE A 112 -2.49 -10.07 16.97
C PHE A 112 -3.62 -10.94 17.52
N ALA A 113 -3.47 -11.39 18.77
CA ALA A 113 -4.45 -12.25 19.41
C ALA A 113 -5.24 -11.48 20.48
N ARG A 114 -6.50 -11.87 20.70
CA ARG A 114 -7.29 -11.31 21.81
C ARG A 114 -6.50 -11.40 23.12
N LYS A 115 -6.67 -10.40 23.96
CA LYS A 115 -5.96 -10.28 25.24
C LYS A 115 -6.03 -11.57 26.06
N GLY A 116 -4.85 -12.00 26.54
CA GLY A 116 -4.70 -13.25 27.28
C GLY A 116 -4.47 -14.48 26.39
N LEU A 117 -4.41 -14.33 25.08
CA LEU A 117 -4.02 -15.38 24.14
C LEU A 117 -2.64 -15.02 23.57
N ALA A 118 -1.68 -15.93 23.69
CA ALA A 118 -0.36 -15.77 23.10
C ALA A 118 0.29 -17.14 22.84
N PRO A 119 1.19 -17.29 21.85
CA PRO A 119 2.05 -18.47 21.74
C PRO A 119 3.03 -18.52 22.92
N ALA A 120 3.52 -19.71 23.26
CA ALA A 120 4.51 -19.88 24.33
C ALA A 120 5.89 -19.30 23.94
N SER A 121 6.23 -19.36 22.65
CA SER A 121 7.39 -18.72 22.03
C SER A 121 7.16 -18.51 20.54
N ASP A 122 8.11 -17.89 19.84
CA ASP A 122 8.14 -17.72 18.39
C ASP A 122 8.61 -18.96 17.62
N SER A 123 8.93 -20.06 18.30
CA SER A 123 9.30 -21.31 17.64
C SER A 123 8.14 -21.85 16.77
N ALA A 124 8.47 -22.47 15.62
CA ALA A 124 7.47 -23.04 14.75
C ALA A 124 6.57 -24.06 15.45
N ALA A 125 7.10 -24.83 16.41
CA ALA A 125 6.37 -25.81 17.18
C ALA A 125 5.35 -25.15 18.14
N ASP A 126 5.75 -24.13 18.90
CA ASP A 126 4.85 -23.41 19.80
C ASP A 126 3.81 -22.60 19.01
N MET A 127 4.20 -22.04 17.87
CA MET A 127 3.29 -21.34 16.98
C MET A 127 2.24 -22.32 16.41
N ALA A 128 2.66 -23.49 15.94
CA ALA A 128 1.72 -24.52 15.45
C ALA A 128 0.73 -24.95 16.55
N LEU A 129 1.25 -25.18 17.77
CA LEU A 129 0.42 -25.55 18.92
C LEU A 129 -0.60 -24.45 19.26
N PHE A 130 -0.17 -23.20 19.22
CA PHE A 130 -1.02 -22.04 19.51
C PHE A 130 -2.10 -21.84 18.43
N LEU A 131 -1.74 -21.91 17.15
CA LEU A 131 -2.66 -21.66 16.04
C LEU A 131 -3.70 -22.77 15.87
N LYS A 132 -3.35 -24.00 16.20
CA LYS A 132 -4.24 -25.16 15.99
C LYS A 132 -5.58 -24.98 16.68
N GLY A 133 -6.67 -25.09 15.90
CA GLY A 133 -8.05 -24.94 16.35
C GLY A 133 -8.48 -23.49 16.59
N LYS A 134 -7.64 -22.48 16.34
CA LYS A 134 -7.99 -21.07 16.49
C LYS A 134 -8.81 -20.56 15.30
N SER A 135 -9.64 -19.57 15.59
CA SER A 135 -10.32 -18.75 14.58
C SER A 135 -9.51 -17.49 14.30
N ILE A 136 -9.20 -17.24 13.02
CA ILE A 136 -8.39 -16.12 12.56
C ILE A 136 -9.23 -15.26 11.62
N VAL A 137 -9.45 -14.01 11.96
CA VAL A 137 -10.03 -13.01 11.04
C VAL A 137 -8.93 -12.63 10.07
N ALA A 138 -8.95 -13.25 8.88
CA ALA A 138 -7.82 -13.34 7.98
C ALA A 138 -7.89 -12.40 6.76
N GLY A 139 -8.93 -11.56 6.69
CA GLY A 139 -9.17 -10.71 5.53
C GLY A 139 -9.77 -11.47 4.34
N ARG A 140 -10.01 -10.78 3.24
CA ARG A 140 -10.63 -11.32 2.03
C ARG A 140 -9.79 -12.46 1.44
N PHE A 141 -10.45 -13.57 1.08
CA PHE A 141 -9.81 -14.66 0.35
C PHE A 141 -9.07 -14.15 -0.90
N GLY A 142 -7.82 -14.55 -1.08
CA GLY A 142 -6.96 -14.09 -2.16
C GLY A 142 -6.44 -12.65 -2.03
N GLY A 143 -6.67 -11.96 -0.92
CA GLY A 143 -5.99 -10.71 -0.58
C GLY A 143 -4.67 -10.97 0.13
N SER A 144 -3.69 -10.07 -0.01
CA SER A 144 -2.34 -10.23 0.57
C SER A 144 -2.35 -10.58 2.07
N PRO A 145 -3.19 -9.97 2.94
CA PRO A 145 -3.27 -10.39 4.35
C PRO A 145 -3.72 -11.85 4.54
N ASN A 146 -4.69 -12.31 3.75
CA ASN A 146 -5.16 -13.69 3.78
C ASN A 146 -4.08 -14.67 3.29
N LEU A 147 -3.43 -14.34 2.18
CA LEU A 147 -2.35 -15.14 1.59
C LEU A 147 -1.18 -15.32 2.57
N LEU A 148 -0.75 -14.23 3.22
CA LEU A 148 0.31 -14.25 4.23
C LEU A 148 -0.08 -15.09 5.45
N THR A 149 -1.32 -14.98 5.92
CA THR A 149 -1.83 -15.80 7.03
C THR A 149 -1.83 -17.28 6.65
N ARG A 150 -2.32 -17.64 5.47
CA ARG A 150 -2.29 -19.04 4.95
C ARG A 150 -0.88 -19.55 4.78
N TYR A 151 0.03 -18.70 4.27
CA TYR A 151 1.45 -19.01 4.15
C TYR A 151 2.07 -19.35 5.51
N LEU A 152 1.89 -18.50 6.54
CA LEU A 152 2.39 -18.79 7.89
C LEU A 152 1.86 -20.11 8.44
N VAL A 153 0.55 -20.35 8.33
CA VAL A 153 -0.08 -21.61 8.80
C VAL A 153 0.59 -22.82 8.16
N LYS A 154 0.89 -22.75 6.85
CA LYS A 154 1.62 -23.82 6.14
C LYS A 154 3.08 -23.94 6.61
N GLN A 155 3.79 -22.81 6.83
CA GLN A 155 5.18 -22.81 7.26
C GLN A 155 5.37 -23.46 8.63
N VAL A 156 4.39 -23.37 9.53
CA VAL A 156 4.44 -24.06 10.83
C VAL A 156 3.91 -25.51 10.77
N GLY A 157 3.62 -26.03 9.58
CA GLY A 157 3.23 -27.42 9.35
C GLY A 157 1.75 -27.71 9.57
N LEU A 158 0.89 -26.69 9.56
CA LEU A 158 -0.56 -26.82 9.65
C LEU A 158 -1.24 -26.70 8.27
N ASP A 159 -2.43 -27.26 8.15
CA ASP A 159 -3.31 -27.11 7.00
C ASP A 159 -4.27 -25.93 7.26
N PRO A 160 -4.20 -24.83 6.47
CA PRO A 160 -5.05 -23.65 6.69
C PRO A 160 -6.55 -23.93 6.53
N ASP A 161 -6.92 -25.01 5.84
CA ASP A 161 -8.32 -25.36 5.60
C ASP A 161 -8.88 -26.41 6.58
N LYS A 162 -8.00 -26.96 7.47
CA LYS A 162 -8.40 -28.02 8.43
C LYS A 162 -8.00 -27.74 9.87
N ASP A 163 -6.80 -27.15 10.08
CA ASP A 163 -6.23 -27.01 11.41
C ASP A 163 -6.57 -25.68 12.08
N VAL A 164 -7.04 -24.69 11.32
CA VAL A 164 -7.51 -23.39 11.78
C VAL A 164 -8.87 -23.07 11.15
N THR A 165 -9.57 -22.06 11.69
CA THR A 165 -10.77 -21.51 11.06
C THR A 165 -10.47 -20.12 10.54
N LEU A 166 -10.31 -19.96 9.22
CA LEU A 166 -10.12 -18.66 8.62
C LEU A 166 -11.47 -17.98 8.39
N ILE A 167 -11.63 -16.79 9.00
CA ILE A 167 -12.79 -15.93 8.78
C ILE A 167 -12.39 -14.93 7.71
N GLU A 168 -12.92 -15.09 6.52
CA GLU A 168 -12.52 -14.38 5.32
C GLU A 168 -13.45 -13.19 5.08
N ASN A 169 -13.32 -12.18 5.92
CA ASN A 169 -14.08 -10.95 5.84
C ASN A 169 -13.61 -10.06 4.67
N ALA A 170 -14.56 -9.53 3.93
CA ALA A 170 -14.25 -8.69 2.76
C ALA A 170 -13.71 -7.30 3.14
N ASP A 171 -14.07 -6.79 4.32
CA ASP A 171 -13.71 -5.46 4.79
C ASP A 171 -12.75 -5.52 5.97
N ALA A 172 -11.51 -5.08 5.75
CA ALA A 172 -10.46 -5.06 6.77
C ALA A 172 -10.81 -4.17 7.98
N SER A 173 -11.64 -3.14 7.81
CA SER A 173 -12.08 -2.27 8.90
C SER A 173 -12.92 -2.99 9.97
N THR A 174 -13.47 -4.16 9.64
CA THR A 174 -14.31 -4.94 10.57
C THR A 174 -13.53 -5.77 11.57
N VAL A 175 -12.22 -5.99 11.38
CA VAL A 175 -11.38 -6.86 12.21
C VAL A 175 -11.47 -6.48 13.70
N THR A 176 -11.30 -5.19 14.01
CA THR A 176 -11.35 -4.67 15.39
C THR A 176 -12.68 -5.02 16.06
N ALA A 177 -13.80 -4.74 15.41
CA ALA A 177 -15.13 -5.03 15.93
C ALA A 177 -15.38 -6.54 16.09
N MET A 178 -14.94 -7.36 15.14
CA MET A 178 -15.09 -8.81 15.19
C MET A 178 -14.35 -9.41 16.38
N LEU A 179 -13.10 -9.04 16.63
CA LEU A 179 -12.34 -9.52 17.78
C LEU A 179 -12.93 -9.00 19.10
N GLN A 180 -13.37 -7.74 19.15
CA GLN A 180 -14.02 -7.17 20.32
C GLN A 180 -15.27 -7.94 20.71
N HIS A 181 -16.05 -8.39 19.74
CA HIS A 181 -17.27 -9.21 19.96
C HIS A 181 -17.00 -10.71 20.07
N GLY A 182 -15.73 -11.14 20.12
CA GLY A 182 -15.37 -12.54 20.27
C GLY A 182 -15.63 -13.41 19.04
N GLN A 183 -15.74 -12.81 17.86
CA GLN A 183 -15.97 -13.49 16.60
C GLN A 183 -14.69 -14.07 15.96
N GLY A 184 -13.55 -13.95 16.63
CA GLY A 184 -12.27 -14.53 16.26
C GLY A 184 -11.34 -14.52 17.45
N ASP A 185 -10.35 -15.41 17.47
CA ASP A 185 -9.29 -15.47 18.48
C ASP A 185 -8.10 -14.57 18.10
N ILE A 186 -7.81 -14.52 16.81
CA ILE A 186 -6.67 -13.85 16.21
C ILE A 186 -7.20 -12.97 15.07
N GLY A 187 -6.59 -11.81 14.88
CA GLY A 187 -6.80 -10.95 13.72
C GLY A 187 -5.51 -10.75 12.96
N ASN A 188 -5.63 -10.42 11.67
CA ASN A 188 -4.57 -9.85 10.90
C ASN A 188 -4.89 -8.40 10.50
N GLY A 189 -3.88 -7.61 10.29
CA GLY A 189 -4.02 -6.21 9.85
C GLY A 189 -2.72 -5.46 9.96
N GLY A 190 -2.78 -4.18 9.67
CA GLY A 190 -1.70 -3.22 9.83
C GLY A 190 -2.16 -2.05 10.70
N GLU A 191 -1.39 -0.97 10.70
CA GLU A 191 -1.82 0.26 11.33
C GLU A 191 -2.84 1.02 10.44
N PRO A 192 -3.92 1.59 11.00
CA PRO A 192 -4.10 1.92 12.41
C PRO A 192 -4.76 0.84 13.29
N GLN A 193 -5.26 -0.28 12.72
CA GLN A 193 -6.05 -1.27 13.46
C GLN A 193 -5.30 -1.81 14.69
N ILE A 194 -3.98 -2.02 14.58
CA ILE A 194 -3.17 -2.52 15.71
C ILE A 194 -3.33 -1.61 16.91
N MET A 195 -3.04 -0.32 16.74
CA MET A 195 -3.12 0.64 17.84
C MET A 195 -4.53 0.91 18.33
N GLU A 196 -5.54 0.84 17.46
CA GLU A 196 -6.94 0.91 17.87
C GLU A 196 -7.28 -0.18 18.89
N GLY A 197 -6.91 -1.42 18.60
CA GLY A 197 -7.20 -2.54 19.49
C GLY A 197 -6.32 -2.59 20.73
N VAL A 198 -5.06 -2.19 20.65
CA VAL A 198 -4.17 -2.04 21.81
C VAL A 198 -4.74 -0.97 22.76
N THR A 199 -5.10 0.19 22.24
CA THR A 199 -5.69 1.30 23.02
C THR A 199 -7.03 0.90 23.64
N ALA A 200 -7.86 0.15 22.92
CA ALA A 200 -9.14 -0.37 23.43
C ALA A 200 -8.96 -1.58 24.38
N GLY A 201 -7.75 -2.10 24.56
CA GLY A 201 -7.46 -3.27 25.41
C GLY A 201 -8.07 -4.57 24.91
N ILE A 202 -8.31 -4.68 23.60
CA ILE A 202 -8.87 -5.88 22.93
C ILE A 202 -7.77 -6.92 22.71
N TRP A 203 -6.57 -6.49 22.28
CA TRP A 203 -5.37 -7.28 22.10
C TRP A 203 -4.13 -6.56 22.64
N GLU A 204 -3.02 -7.26 22.66
CA GLU A 204 -1.69 -6.74 23.00
C GLU A 204 -0.90 -6.50 21.69
N GLU A 205 0.41 -6.28 21.81
CA GLU A 205 1.28 -6.15 20.65
C GLU A 205 1.18 -7.40 19.72
N PRO A 206 1.40 -7.24 18.41
CA PRO A 206 1.43 -8.36 17.49
C PRO A 206 2.46 -9.42 17.90
N PHE A 207 2.10 -10.69 17.77
CA PHE A 207 2.98 -11.83 18.00
C PHE A 207 3.65 -12.36 16.72
N VAL A 208 3.20 -11.90 15.54
CA VAL A 208 3.84 -12.14 14.23
C VAL A 208 3.96 -10.81 13.50
N LYS A 209 5.13 -10.58 12.95
CA LYS A 209 5.44 -9.46 12.04
C LYS A 209 5.82 -10.04 10.68
N PHE A 210 4.97 -9.88 9.68
CA PHE A 210 5.32 -10.29 8.32
C PHE A 210 6.35 -9.38 7.63
N PRO A 211 6.60 -8.12 8.05
CA PRO A 211 7.78 -7.37 7.62
C PRO A 211 9.11 -8.12 7.76
N ASP A 212 9.21 -9.05 8.72
CA ASP A 212 10.41 -9.89 8.95
C ASP A 212 10.71 -10.87 7.78
N LEU A 213 9.77 -11.04 6.84
CA LEU A 213 10.03 -11.78 5.60
C LEU A 213 11.05 -11.08 4.68
N GLY A 214 11.37 -9.81 4.95
CA GLY A 214 12.26 -9.00 4.10
C GLY A 214 11.51 -8.29 2.98
N ASP A 215 12.20 -8.06 1.86
CA ASP A 215 11.63 -7.35 0.72
C ASP A 215 10.40 -8.07 0.15
N TYR A 216 9.32 -7.31 -0.01
CA TYR A 216 8.02 -7.80 -0.44
C TYR A 216 7.29 -6.70 -1.22
N ALA A 217 6.84 -6.97 -2.41
CA ALA A 217 6.10 -6.00 -3.24
C ALA A 217 4.64 -5.87 -2.75
N TYR A 218 4.50 -5.38 -1.49
CA TYR A 218 3.23 -5.37 -0.76
C TYR A 218 2.25 -4.33 -1.28
N SER A 219 2.75 -3.12 -1.59
CA SER A 219 1.91 -2.11 -2.21
C SER A 219 2.72 -1.29 -3.20
N VAL A 220 2.40 -1.48 -4.45
CA VAL A 220 2.94 -0.74 -5.58
C VAL A 220 1.85 0.13 -6.18
N ILE A 221 2.23 1.15 -6.92
CA ILE A 221 1.32 1.85 -7.83
C ILE A 221 1.27 1.04 -9.11
N GLY A 222 0.09 0.47 -9.39
CA GLY A 222 -0.17 -0.32 -10.58
C GLY A 222 -1.08 0.43 -11.55
N VAL A 223 -0.71 0.49 -12.82
CA VAL A 223 -1.49 1.10 -13.91
C VAL A 223 -1.68 0.09 -15.04
N LYS A 224 -2.66 0.29 -15.92
CA LYS A 224 -2.81 -0.58 -17.09
C LYS A 224 -1.62 -0.43 -18.04
N LYS A 225 -1.25 -1.50 -18.72
CA LYS A 225 -0.23 -1.48 -19.78
C LYS A 225 -0.57 -0.45 -20.86
N SER A 226 -1.81 -0.38 -21.26
CA SER A 226 -2.28 0.63 -22.23
C SER A 226 -2.11 2.07 -21.74
N THR A 227 -2.15 2.31 -20.41
CA THR A 227 -1.88 3.64 -19.84
C THR A 227 -0.40 4.00 -20.01
N ILE A 228 0.51 3.05 -19.75
CA ILE A 228 1.95 3.23 -19.97
C ILE A 228 2.24 3.56 -21.45
N GLU A 229 1.62 2.84 -22.36
CA GLU A 229 1.83 2.99 -23.81
C GLU A 229 1.26 4.30 -24.37
N ASN A 230 0.08 4.73 -23.90
CA ASN A 230 -0.64 5.88 -24.46
C ASN A 230 -0.39 7.19 -23.72
N ASP A 231 0.06 7.15 -22.48
CA ASP A 231 0.23 8.32 -21.62
C ASP A 231 1.44 8.18 -20.67
N PRO A 232 2.64 7.88 -21.21
CA PRO A 232 3.85 7.69 -20.41
C PRO A 232 4.26 8.96 -19.63
N ASP A 233 3.95 10.15 -20.15
CA ASP A 233 4.25 11.42 -19.48
C ASP A 233 3.51 11.54 -18.13
N THR A 234 2.24 11.16 -18.08
CA THR A 234 1.50 11.14 -16.81
C THR A 234 2.06 10.11 -15.83
N CYS A 235 2.44 8.92 -16.31
CA CYS A 235 3.10 7.91 -15.47
C CYS A 235 4.42 8.43 -14.89
N GLN A 236 5.26 9.08 -15.72
CA GLN A 236 6.54 9.66 -15.30
C GLN A 236 6.36 10.73 -14.23
N LYS A 237 5.43 11.66 -14.43
CA LYS A 237 5.09 12.72 -13.47
C LYS A 237 4.58 12.12 -12.14
N PHE A 238 3.71 11.13 -12.24
CA PHE A 238 3.19 10.45 -11.05
C PHE A 238 4.31 9.77 -10.25
N VAL A 239 5.20 9.04 -10.92
CA VAL A 239 6.35 8.37 -10.29
C VAL A 239 7.28 9.39 -9.65
N ARG A 240 7.58 10.52 -10.32
CA ARG A 240 8.43 11.59 -9.74
C ARG A 240 7.85 12.15 -8.45
N ALA A 241 6.55 12.45 -8.42
CA ALA A 241 5.87 12.92 -7.21
C ALA A 241 5.92 11.89 -6.08
N MET A 242 5.69 10.61 -6.39
CA MET A 242 5.78 9.51 -5.41
C MET A 242 7.19 9.34 -4.85
N MET A 243 8.23 9.36 -5.69
CA MET A 243 9.62 9.24 -5.23
C MET A 243 10.04 10.42 -4.36
N LYS A 244 9.57 11.63 -4.70
CA LYS A 244 9.78 12.82 -3.84
C LYS A 244 9.12 12.63 -2.47
N ALA A 245 7.93 12.07 -2.41
CA ALA A 245 7.23 11.80 -1.15
C ALA A 245 7.87 10.68 -0.33
N LEU A 246 8.32 9.60 -0.97
CA LEU A 246 9.07 8.53 -0.32
C LEU A 246 10.31 9.08 0.37
N LYS A 247 11.08 9.90 -0.33
CA LYS A 247 12.25 10.58 0.23
C LYS A 247 11.88 11.48 1.40
N ALA A 248 10.83 12.31 1.24
CA ALA A 248 10.39 13.24 2.29
C ALA A 248 9.96 12.51 3.57
N VAL A 249 9.23 11.40 3.46
CA VAL A 249 8.85 10.57 4.62
C VAL A 249 10.08 10.03 5.35
N GLN A 250 11.13 9.67 4.64
CA GLN A 250 12.36 9.14 5.27
C GLN A 250 13.21 10.23 5.92
N GLU A 251 13.29 11.41 5.32
CA GLU A 251 14.16 12.50 5.77
C GLU A 251 13.49 13.43 6.80
N ASP A 252 12.17 13.55 6.80
CA ASP A 252 11.41 14.48 7.65
C ASP A 252 10.28 13.75 8.42
N ARG A 253 10.63 13.25 9.60
CA ARG A 253 9.66 12.62 10.50
C ARG A 253 8.55 13.58 10.93
N ALA A 254 8.84 14.87 11.13
CA ALA A 254 7.83 15.83 11.55
C ALA A 254 6.78 16.07 10.44
N LEU A 255 7.19 16.02 9.17
CA LEU A 255 6.29 16.01 8.03
C LEU A 255 5.39 14.76 8.06
N ALA A 256 5.97 13.58 8.26
CA ALA A 256 5.22 12.32 8.37
C ALA A 256 4.17 12.38 9.49
N GLU A 257 4.53 12.86 10.68
CA GLU A 257 3.62 13.04 11.82
C GLU A 257 2.48 14.01 11.51
N ARG A 258 2.77 15.13 10.85
CA ARG A 258 1.77 16.13 10.47
C ARG A 258 0.74 15.60 9.47
N ILE A 259 1.18 14.82 8.48
CA ILE A 259 0.27 14.24 7.50
C ILE A 259 -0.52 13.09 8.13
N LEU A 260 0.13 12.28 8.97
CA LEU A 260 -0.55 11.23 9.73
C LEU A 260 -1.68 11.78 10.61
N GLU A 261 -1.48 12.94 11.22
CA GLU A 261 -2.52 13.63 12.02
C GLU A 261 -3.73 14.03 11.18
N LYS A 262 -3.52 14.47 9.94
CA LYS A 262 -4.62 14.83 9.03
C LYS A 262 -5.43 13.60 8.60
N GLU A 263 -4.74 12.53 8.19
CA GLU A 263 -5.36 11.33 7.64
C GLU A 263 -5.99 10.44 8.72
N PHE A 264 -5.34 10.32 9.88
CA PHE A 264 -5.74 9.42 10.97
C PHE A 264 -6.08 10.20 12.25
N SER A 265 -6.93 11.21 12.12
CA SER A 265 -7.34 12.09 13.22
C SER A 265 -8.08 11.38 14.35
N THR A 266 -8.61 10.18 14.13
CA THR A 266 -9.27 9.34 15.14
C THR A 266 -8.29 8.66 16.11
N LEU A 267 -7.03 8.48 15.71
CA LEU A 267 -6.00 7.97 16.59
C LEU A 267 -5.58 9.02 17.61
N THR A 268 -5.28 8.56 18.84
CA THR A 268 -4.65 9.45 19.84
C THR A 268 -3.25 9.88 19.40
N PRO A 269 -2.71 10.99 19.90
CA PRO A 269 -1.33 11.38 19.59
C PRO A 269 -0.31 10.26 19.87
N GLU A 270 -0.45 9.58 21.01
CA GLU A 270 0.40 8.45 21.40
C GLU A 270 0.24 7.26 20.44
N GLY A 271 -1.00 6.97 20.01
CA GLY A 271 -1.29 5.92 19.04
C GLY A 271 -0.67 6.23 17.68
N ARG A 272 -0.73 7.48 17.22
CA ARG A 272 -0.09 7.90 15.96
C ARG A 272 1.43 7.76 16.03
N THR A 273 2.03 8.19 17.16
CA THR A 273 3.48 8.06 17.36
C THR A 273 3.90 6.59 17.33
N ALA A 274 3.22 5.72 18.08
CA ALA A 274 3.54 4.29 18.12
C ALA A 274 3.37 3.60 16.75
N ALA A 275 2.31 3.94 16.02
CA ALA A 275 2.08 3.40 14.68
C ALA A 275 3.17 3.86 13.68
N LEU A 276 3.61 5.11 13.79
CA LEU A 276 4.68 5.65 12.96
C LEU A 276 6.04 5.04 13.34
N ASP A 277 6.33 4.86 14.63
CA ASP A 277 7.53 4.18 15.13
C ASP A 277 7.61 2.77 14.54
N ARG A 278 6.54 1.99 14.61
CA ARG A 278 6.46 0.65 14.01
C ARG A 278 6.75 0.68 12.52
N ALA A 279 6.18 1.63 11.77
CA ALA A 279 6.39 1.74 10.34
C ALA A 279 7.87 2.00 9.99
N TYR A 280 8.56 2.84 10.76
CA TYR A 280 9.99 3.10 10.58
C TYR A 280 10.85 1.91 11.03
N GLU A 281 10.57 1.31 12.18
CA GLU A 281 11.30 0.16 12.72
C GLU A 281 11.21 -1.05 11.78
N ASP A 282 10.05 -1.29 11.20
CA ASP A 282 9.80 -2.39 10.28
C ASP A 282 10.19 -2.04 8.83
N HIS A 283 10.78 -0.85 8.58
CA HIS A 283 11.23 -0.38 7.25
C HIS A 283 10.16 -0.53 6.18
N LEU A 284 8.91 -0.18 6.47
CA LEU A 284 7.77 -0.47 5.61
C LEU A 284 7.88 0.16 4.23
N TRP A 285 8.36 1.41 4.15
CA TRP A 285 8.36 2.16 2.90
C TRP A 285 9.59 1.86 2.03
N SER A 286 9.38 1.87 0.73
CA SER A 286 10.48 1.85 -0.23
C SER A 286 11.36 3.09 -0.04
N VAL A 287 12.67 2.91 -0.20
CA VAL A 287 13.65 4.01 -0.06
C VAL A 287 13.88 4.75 -1.38
N ASP A 288 13.62 4.09 -2.49
CA ASP A 288 14.00 4.53 -3.84
C ASP A 288 12.90 4.33 -4.90
N GLY A 289 11.74 3.80 -4.51
CA GLY A 289 10.64 3.49 -5.40
C GLY A 289 10.82 2.21 -6.24
N VAL A 290 11.94 1.49 -6.09
CA VAL A 290 12.22 0.28 -6.86
C VAL A 290 11.36 -0.89 -6.36
N ILE A 291 10.72 -1.58 -7.28
CA ILE A 291 10.10 -2.90 -7.05
C ILE A 291 11.14 -3.94 -7.44
N SER A 292 11.90 -4.46 -6.49
CA SER A 292 13.00 -5.39 -6.80
C SER A 292 12.50 -6.76 -7.26
N PRO A 293 13.29 -7.48 -8.08
CA PRO A 293 12.97 -8.87 -8.46
C PRO A 293 12.83 -9.79 -7.25
N GLU A 294 13.59 -9.56 -6.19
CA GLU A 294 13.52 -10.31 -4.93
C GLU A 294 12.19 -10.08 -4.22
N ALA A 295 11.71 -8.82 -4.17
CA ALA A 295 10.42 -8.49 -3.58
C ALA A 295 9.27 -9.13 -4.36
N VAL A 296 9.31 -9.11 -5.69
CA VAL A 296 8.33 -9.80 -6.56
C VAL A 296 8.39 -11.31 -6.34
N THR A 297 9.57 -11.90 -6.29
CA THR A 297 9.76 -13.34 -6.08
C THR A 297 9.14 -13.78 -4.75
N MET A 298 9.35 -13.03 -3.66
CA MET A 298 8.77 -13.35 -2.37
C MET A 298 7.25 -13.23 -2.40
N THR A 299 6.72 -12.16 -3.00
CA THR A 299 5.28 -11.95 -3.15
C THR A 299 4.63 -13.10 -3.94
N MET A 300 5.21 -13.47 -5.07
CA MET A 300 4.70 -14.55 -5.91
C MET A 300 4.86 -15.93 -5.25
N THR A 301 5.92 -16.15 -4.45
CA THR A 301 6.06 -17.37 -3.64
C THR A 301 4.89 -17.53 -2.67
N VAL A 302 4.51 -16.47 -1.97
CA VAL A 302 3.35 -16.48 -1.06
C VAL A 302 2.07 -16.73 -1.85
N LEU A 303 1.86 -16.04 -2.97
CA LEU A 303 0.69 -16.22 -3.82
C LEU A 303 0.58 -17.66 -4.35
N GLN A 304 1.64 -18.18 -4.95
CA GLN A 304 1.67 -19.56 -5.51
C GLN A 304 1.47 -20.62 -4.41
N SER A 305 1.97 -20.36 -3.21
CA SER A 305 1.75 -21.26 -2.08
C SER A 305 0.28 -21.46 -1.73
N SER A 306 -0.58 -20.50 -2.08
CA SER A 306 -2.03 -20.58 -1.85
C SER A 306 -2.75 -21.53 -2.81
N GLY A 307 -2.17 -21.80 -3.98
CA GLY A 307 -2.79 -22.54 -5.08
C GLY A 307 -3.74 -21.68 -5.94
N LEU A 308 -3.80 -20.37 -5.70
CA LEU A 308 -4.63 -19.44 -6.50
C LEU A 308 -3.96 -18.99 -7.78
N TYR A 309 -2.66 -19.15 -7.89
CA TYR A 309 -1.87 -18.78 -9.06
C TYR A 309 -0.88 -19.91 -9.35
N GLU A 310 -1.12 -20.63 -10.44
CA GLU A 310 -0.32 -21.80 -10.82
C GLU A 310 0.55 -21.53 -12.06
N SER A 311 0.36 -20.37 -12.70
CA SER A 311 1.09 -19.98 -13.91
C SER A 311 2.54 -19.60 -13.58
N ASP A 312 3.43 -19.78 -14.56
CA ASP A 312 4.72 -19.11 -14.56
C ASP A 312 4.51 -17.59 -14.77
N TYR A 313 5.47 -16.80 -14.33
CA TYR A 313 5.46 -15.35 -14.54
C TYR A 313 6.88 -14.86 -14.89
N ALA A 314 6.96 -13.80 -15.65
CA ALA A 314 8.18 -13.02 -15.80
C ALA A 314 8.06 -11.71 -15.02
N TYR A 315 9.17 -11.23 -14.47
CA TYR A 315 9.21 -9.97 -13.72
C TYR A 315 8.64 -8.80 -14.55
N GLU A 316 9.03 -8.72 -15.83
CA GLU A 316 8.67 -7.68 -16.78
C GLU A 316 7.18 -7.71 -17.18
N GLU A 317 6.48 -8.81 -16.90
CA GLU A 317 5.03 -8.92 -17.10
C GLU A 317 4.24 -8.28 -15.94
N LEU A 318 4.89 -8.05 -14.80
CA LEU A 318 4.29 -7.52 -13.58
C LEU A 318 4.78 -6.12 -13.22
N VAL A 319 5.99 -5.74 -13.69
CA VAL A 319 6.70 -4.54 -13.23
C VAL A 319 7.41 -3.85 -14.39
N ASP A 320 7.34 -2.53 -14.40
CA ASP A 320 8.10 -1.67 -15.31
C ASP A 320 8.80 -0.56 -14.51
N MET A 321 10.12 -0.67 -14.37
CA MET A 321 10.95 0.24 -13.58
C MET A 321 11.53 1.40 -14.37
N HIS A 322 11.29 1.49 -15.70
CA HIS A 322 11.93 2.54 -16.50
C HIS A 322 11.61 3.95 -16.01
N PHE A 323 10.40 4.20 -15.46
CA PHE A 323 10.03 5.50 -14.90
C PHE A 323 10.85 5.86 -13.65
N VAL A 324 11.07 4.87 -12.76
CA VAL A 324 11.90 5.05 -11.57
C VAL A 324 13.35 5.29 -11.95
N GLU A 325 13.87 4.55 -12.93
CA GLU A 325 15.22 4.72 -13.45
C GLU A 325 15.44 6.12 -14.06
N GLN A 326 14.47 6.63 -14.81
CA GLN A 326 14.52 7.97 -15.38
C GLN A 326 14.56 9.05 -14.28
N VAL A 327 13.68 8.97 -13.27
CA VAL A 327 13.69 9.93 -12.15
C VAL A 327 15.00 9.87 -11.38
N SER A 328 15.55 8.68 -11.18
CA SER A 328 16.82 8.49 -10.45
C SER A 328 18.03 9.04 -11.19
N ALA A 329 17.92 9.27 -12.50
CA ALA A 329 18.96 9.84 -13.34
C ALA A 329 18.88 11.38 -13.47
N GLU A 330 17.79 12.01 -13.03
CA GLU A 330 17.59 13.48 -12.99
C GLU A 330 18.35 14.11 -11.83
#